data_cbfaf7255408fbe8aa90732c786ea746
#
_entry.id   cbfaf7255408fbe8aa90732c786ea746
#
_cell.length_a   1.000
_cell.length_b   1.000
_cell.length_c   1.000
_cell.angle_alpha   90.00
_cell.angle_beta   90.00
_cell.angle_gamma   90.00
#
_symmetry.space_group_name_H-M   'P 1'
#
loop_
_entity.id
_entity.type
_entity.pdbx_description
1 polymer ?
#
loop_
_entity_poly.entity_id
_entity_poly.type
_entity_poly.pdbx_seq_one_letter_code
_entity_poly.pdbx_strand_id
1 'polypeptide(L)'
;AVRFLIAVLRYLRNPEDRTNRKLAMYAYQVLTGKFGESEADESVFQNLQSISRQSLYEVTEGLFRNFSAYFPETEQVFVQAFLDMVSEYAQKESADLNRFLRWWDETGYRKTIATPDGQNAIRILTVHKSKGLGFKVVIIPFGDWEIDHKPTKPVILWCHPEKKPFDRLHLVPVRYGQILSSTIFAKDYFKERLHAFIDNLNTLYVAFTRSKEELIVFSPRPRKINKEGKVEKITSIADLLWAGVETDIEDDTFER
;
A
#
# COMPACT_ATOMS: atom_id res chain seq x y z
N ALA A 1 -4.35 18.56 -7.42
CA ALA A 1 -3.80 19.73 -6.72
C ALA A 1 -2.39 19.48 -6.17
N VAL A 2 -2.15 18.52 -5.28
CA VAL A 2 -0.81 18.28 -4.67
C VAL A 2 0.27 18.02 -5.72
N ARG A 3 -0.01 17.23 -6.77
CA ARG A 3 0.94 16.99 -7.88
C ARG A 3 1.34 18.29 -8.58
N PHE A 4 0.41 19.21 -8.75
CA PHE A 4 0.67 20.53 -9.31
C PHE A 4 1.61 21.33 -8.39
N LEU A 5 1.31 21.42 -7.09
CA LEU A 5 2.16 22.13 -6.13
C LEU A 5 3.59 21.60 -6.13
N ILE A 6 3.78 20.28 -6.12
CA ILE A 6 5.11 19.66 -6.21
C ILE A 6 5.82 19.98 -7.54
N ALA A 7 5.09 19.94 -8.65
CA ALA A 7 5.68 20.27 -9.96
C ALA A 7 6.17 21.72 -10.01
N VAL A 8 5.39 22.65 -9.46
CA VAL A 8 5.78 24.07 -9.37
C VAL A 8 6.95 24.27 -8.41
N LEU A 9 6.96 23.62 -7.25
CA LEU A 9 8.10 23.66 -6.31
C LEU A 9 9.40 23.17 -6.97
N ARG A 10 9.35 22.11 -7.80
CA ARG A 10 10.51 21.64 -8.57
C ARG A 10 10.95 22.67 -9.61
N TYR A 11 10.02 23.32 -10.29
CA TYR A 11 10.32 24.41 -11.21
C TYR A 11 10.98 25.58 -10.49
N LEU A 12 10.43 26.04 -9.36
CA LEU A 12 10.99 27.14 -8.57
C LEU A 12 12.39 26.85 -8.03
N ARG A 13 12.69 25.58 -7.74
CA ARG A 13 14.03 25.12 -7.36
C ARG A 13 15.06 25.32 -8.47
N ASN A 14 14.70 25.00 -9.71
CA ASN A 14 15.58 25.12 -10.88
C ASN A 14 14.77 25.54 -12.11
N PRO A 15 14.56 26.85 -12.31
CA PRO A 15 13.79 27.39 -13.44
C PRO A 15 14.39 27.10 -14.81
N GLU A 16 15.71 26.88 -14.88
CA GLU A 16 16.44 26.59 -16.13
C GLU A 16 16.24 25.13 -16.59
N ASP A 17 15.76 24.24 -15.70
CA ASP A 17 15.46 22.86 -16.07
C ASP A 17 14.20 22.78 -16.93
N ARG A 18 14.41 22.53 -18.23
CA ARG A 18 13.33 22.41 -19.21
C ARG A 18 12.31 21.33 -18.87
N THR A 19 12.74 20.25 -18.20
CA THR A 19 11.85 19.14 -17.82
C THR A 19 10.92 19.58 -16.69
N ASN A 20 11.46 20.19 -15.64
CA ASN A 20 10.66 20.70 -14.52
C ASN A 20 9.68 21.79 -14.98
N ARG A 21 10.12 22.69 -15.88
CA ARG A 21 9.26 23.71 -16.47
C ARG A 21 8.09 23.09 -17.23
N LYS A 22 8.35 22.12 -18.13
CA LYS A 22 7.30 21.45 -18.90
C LYS A 22 6.34 20.67 -18.00
N LEU A 23 6.84 20.00 -16.95
CA LEU A 23 6.01 19.29 -15.99
C LEU A 23 5.09 20.24 -15.20
N ALA A 24 5.61 21.38 -14.77
CA ALA A 24 4.82 22.40 -14.07
C ALA A 24 3.73 22.98 -14.99
N MET A 25 4.07 23.31 -16.24
CA MET A 25 3.12 23.80 -17.24
C MET A 25 2.04 22.75 -17.53
N TYR A 26 2.43 21.50 -17.77
CA TYR A 26 1.47 20.41 -18.00
C TYR A 26 0.54 20.22 -16.80
N ALA A 27 1.08 20.23 -15.57
CA ALA A 27 0.28 20.10 -14.36
C ALA A 27 -0.70 21.29 -14.19
N TYR A 28 -0.30 22.49 -14.60
CA TYR A 28 -1.17 23.66 -14.64
C TYR A 28 -2.30 23.50 -15.65
N GLN A 29 -2.01 23.06 -16.87
CA GLN A 29 -2.99 22.83 -17.93
C GLN A 29 -4.01 21.76 -17.51
N VAL A 30 -3.54 20.68 -16.89
CA VAL A 30 -4.42 19.63 -16.34
C VAL A 30 -5.34 20.19 -15.25
N LEU A 31 -4.80 21.06 -14.37
CA LEU A 31 -5.55 21.66 -13.29
C LEU A 31 -6.62 22.65 -13.78
N THR A 32 -6.28 23.48 -14.76
CA THR A 32 -7.14 24.55 -15.28
C THR A 32 -8.06 24.09 -16.41
N GLY A 33 -7.80 22.92 -17.02
CA GLY A 33 -8.48 22.44 -18.22
C GLY A 33 -8.11 23.19 -19.50
N LYS A 34 -7.12 24.09 -19.46
CA LYS A 34 -6.71 24.93 -20.58
C LYS A 34 -5.52 24.29 -21.29
N PHE A 35 -5.78 23.56 -22.36
CA PHE A 35 -4.74 22.97 -23.21
C PHE A 35 -4.49 23.84 -24.44
N GLY A 36 -3.21 24.16 -24.71
CA GLY A 36 -2.80 24.85 -25.94
C GLY A 36 -2.53 26.35 -25.83
N GLU A 37 -2.68 26.98 -24.68
CA GLU A 37 -2.35 28.40 -24.44
C GLU A 37 -0.93 28.55 -23.88
N SER A 38 0.10 28.55 -24.75
CA SER A 38 1.51 28.53 -24.28
C SER A 38 2.05 29.86 -23.76
N GLU A 39 1.61 30.99 -24.28
CA GLU A 39 2.15 32.32 -23.89
C GLU A 39 1.53 32.85 -22.59
N ALA A 40 0.24 32.67 -22.37
CA ALA A 40 -0.43 33.04 -21.13
C ALA A 40 0.08 32.22 -19.92
N ASP A 41 0.42 30.96 -20.17
CA ASP A 41 0.95 30.06 -19.14
C ASP A 41 2.35 30.49 -18.66
N GLU A 42 3.22 31.01 -19.56
CA GLU A 42 4.56 31.47 -19.19
C GLU A 42 4.54 32.67 -18.25
N SER A 43 3.61 33.60 -18.45
CA SER A 43 3.50 34.80 -17.61
C SER A 43 3.14 34.47 -16.16
N VAL A 44 2.32 33.42 -15.95
CA VAL A 44 1.94 32.94 -14.61
C VAL A 44 3.18 32.44 -13.86
N PHE A 45 4.05 31.68 -14.53
CA PHE A 45 5.25 31.11 -13.90
C PHE A 45 6.36 32.14 -13.66
N GLN A 46 6.48 33.17 -14.49
CA GLN A 46 7.45 34.27 -14.26
C GLN A 46 7.12 35.03 -12.96
N ASN A 47 5.86 35.28 -12.68
CA ASN A 47 5.45 35.96 -11.46
C ASN A 47 5.73 35.15 -10.18
N LEU A 48 5.83 33.82 -10.29
CA LEU A 48 6.13 32.93 -9.15
C LEU A 48 7.59 32.98 -8.72
N GLN A 49 8.52 33.47 -9.55
CA GLN A 49 9.93 33.61 -9.17
C GLN A 49 10.13 34.57 -7.99
N SER A 50 9.28 35.57 -7.84
CA SER A 50 9.34 36.51 -6.70
C SER A 50 9.10 35.79 -5.36
N ILE A 51 8.32 34.71 -5.37
CA ILE A 51 7.97 33.92 -4.18
C ILE A 51 9.10 32.94 -3.82
N SER A 52 9.97 32.56 -4.76
CA SER A 52 11.00 31.51 -4.58
C SER A 52 12.04 31.81 -3.50
N ARG A 53 12.15 33.06 -3.04
CA ARG A 53 13.08 33.50 -1.98
C ARG A 53 12.53 33.39 -0.56
N GLN A 54 11.27 33.00 -0.43
CA GLN A 54 10.60 32.84 0.87
C GLN A 54 10.90 31.47 1.49
N SER A 55 10.48 31.27 2.72
CA SER A 55 10.61 29.96 3.36
C SER A 55 9.76 28.90 2.65
N LEU A 56 10.12 27.62 2.79
CA LEU A 56 9.40 26.50 2.18
C LEU A 56 7.88 26.58 2.41
N TYR A 57 7.46 26.89 3.65
CA TYR A 57 6.03 27.01 3.99
C TYR A 57 5.38 28.18 3.28
N GLU A 58 5.99 29.37 3.33
CA GLU A 58 5.46 30.59 2.69
C GLU A 58 5.33 30.42 1.18
N VAL A 59 6.33 29.82 0.53
CA VAL A 59 6.25 29.47 -0.91
C VAL A 59 5.05 28.59 -1.17
N THR A 60 4.90 27.52 -0.41
CA THR A 60 3.82 26.53 -0.62
C THR A 60 2.45 27.13 -0.35
N GLU A 61 2.32 27.92 0.71
CA GLU A 61 1.09 28.66 1.03
C GLU A 61 0.77 29.71 -0.03
N GLY A 62 1.77 30.46 -0.51
CA GLY A 62 1.62 31.42 -1.59
C GLY A 62 1.13 30.78 -2.88
N LEU A 63 1.67 29.60 -3.24
CA LEU A 63 1.16 28.81 -4.37
C LEU A 63 -0.30 28.39 -4.14
N PHE A 64 -0.64 27.91 -2.94
CA PHE A 64 -2.02 27.57 -2.62
C PHE A 64 -2.95 28.76 -2.80
N ARG A 65 -2.63 29.92 -2.25
CA ARG A 65 -3.45 31.13 -2.37
C ARG A 65 -3.66 31.56 -3.82
N ASN A 66 -2.60 31.54 -4.62
CA ASN A 66 -2.65 31.97 -6.02
C ASN A 66 -3.47 31.03 -6.93
N PHE A 67 -3.53 29.74 -6.58
CA PHE A 67 -4.19 28.73 -7.41
C PHE A 67 -5.42 28.09 -6.75
N SER A 68 -5.83 28.55 -5.57
CA SER A 68 -6.95 27.96 -4.81
C SER A 68 -8.26 27.90 -5.61
N ALA A 69 -8.51 28.89 -6.46
CA ALA A 69 -9.69 28.95 -7.32
C ALA A 69 -9.78 27.80 -8.35
N TYR A 70 -8.65 27.20 -8.69
CA TYR A 70 -8.58 26.09 -9.63
C TYR A 70 -8.61 24.71 -8.95
N PHE A 71 -8.49 24.65 -7.62
CA PHE A 71 -8.52 23.37 -6.92
C PHE A 71 -9.97 22.89 -6.73
N PRO A 72 -10.32 21.67 -7.19
CA PRO A 72 -11.62 21.09 -6.92
C PRO A 72 -11.89 21.01 -5.40
N GLU A 73 -13.13 21.22 -4.98
CA GLU A 73 -13.51 21.11 -3.55
C GLU A 73 -13.12 19.74 -2.97
N THR A 74 -13.24 18.68 -3.77
CA THR A 74 -12.87 17.32 -3.39
C THR A 74 -11.37 17.14 -3.10
N GLU A 75 -10.52 18.03 -3.62
CA GLU A 75 -9.07 17.98 -3.42
C GLU A 75 -8.57 18.94 -2.33
N GLN A 76 -9.40 19.83 -1.82
CA GLN A 76 -9.00 20.81 -0.79
C GLN A 76 -8.46 20.17 0.48
N VAL A 77 -9.06 19.05 0.92
CA VAL A 77 -8.60 18.28 2.09
C VAL A 77 -7.17 17.77 1.87
N PHE A 78 -6.84 17.33 0.65
CA PHE A 78 -5.49 16.85 0.32
C PHE A 78 -4.48 17.99 0.29
N VAL A 79 -4.88 19.17 -0.19
CA VAL A 79 -4.01 20.34 -0.20
C VAL A 79 -3.75 20.83 1.22
N GLN A 80 -4.78 20.90 2.06
CA GLN A 80 -4.62 21.28 3.46
C GLN A 80 -3.67 20.31 4.19
N ALA A 81 -3.88 19.02 4.05
CA ALA A 81 -3.00 18.02 4.64
C ALA A 81 -1.57 18.09 4.09
N PHE A 82 -1.40 18.51 2.83
CA PHE A 82 -0.08 18.76 2.26
C PHE A 82 0.60 19.97 2.90
N LEU A 83 -0.14 21.07 3.11
CA LEU A 83 0.38 22.27 3.82
C LEU A 83 0.78 21.95 5.27
N ASP A 84 -0.04 21.16 5.98
CA ASP A 84 0.27 20.69 7.33
C ASP A 84 1.56 19.86 7.34
N MET A 85 1.73 18.97 6.36
CA MET A 85 2.93 18.15 6.19
C MET A 85 4.17 19.00 5.88
N VAL A 86 4.05 20.01 5.03
CA VAL A 86 5.14 20.97 4.74
C VAL A 86 5.53 21.74 6.00
N SER A 87 4.53 22.21 6.78
CA SER A 87 4.76 22.90 8.04
C SER A 87 5.47 22.01 9.05
N GLU A 88 5.00 20.77 9.23
CA GLU A 88 5.62 19.79 10.11
C GLU A 88 7.07 19.49 9.72
N TYR A 89 7.33 19.30 8.40
CA TYR A 89 8.66 19.07 7.89
C TYR A 89 9.58 20.26 8.13
N ALA A 90 9.11 21.49 7.85
CA ALA A 90 9.89 22.70 8.04
C ALA A 90 10.29 22.94 9.51
N GLN A 91 9.42 22.54 10.45
CA GLN A 91 9.68 22.66 11.90
C GLN A 91 10.63 21.59 12.43
N LYS A 92 10.54 20.35 11.95
CA LYS A 92 11.29 19.21 12.50
C LYS A 92 12.63 18.96 11.81
N GLU A 93 12.68 19.19 10.50
CA GLU A 93 13.83 18.81 9.69
C GLU A 93 14.55 20.03 9.09
N SER A 94 13.94 20.72 8.15
CA SER A 94 14.54 21.87 7.46
C SER A 94 13.53 22.66 6.65
N ALA A 95 13.68 23.98 6.64
CA ALA A 95 12.92 24.87 5.74
C ALA A 95 13.51 24.95 4.32
N ASP A 96 14.52 24.14 3.98
CA ASP A 96 15.17 24.11 2.67
C ASP A 96 14.35 23.33 1.65
N LEU A 97 14.02 23.96 0.53
CA LEU A 97 13.24 23.39 -0.56
C LEU A 97 13.91 22.15 -1.20
N ASN A 98 15.26 22.15 -1.31
CA ASN A 98 15.97 21.03 -1.93
C ASN A 98 15.90 19.78 -1.07
N ARG A 99 16.04 19.96 0.25
CA ARG A 99 15.93 18.86 1.22
C ARG A 99 14.50 18.33 1.27
N PHE A 100 13.51 19.21 1.27
CA PHE A 100 12.11 18.84 1.24
C PHE A 100 11.76 18.02 -0.01
N LEU A 101 12.17 18.44 -1.22
CA LEU A 101 11.88 17.71 -2.45
C LEU A 101 12.55 16.33 -2.49
N ARG A 102 13.76 16.18 -1.95
CA ARG A 102 14.41 14.86 -1.78
C ARG A 102 13.62 13.97 -0.83
N TRP A 103 13.30 14.49 0.35
CA TRP A 103 12.48 13.77 1.32
C TRP A 103 11.12 13.39 0.75
N TRP A 104 10.51 14.28 -0.03
CA TRP A 104 9.25 13.99 -0.71
C TRP A 104 9.40 12.79 -1.66
N ASP A 105 10.44 12.76 -2.49
CA ASP A 105 10.70 11.68 -3.45
C ASP A 105 11.00 10.33 -2.77
N GLU A 106 11.60 10.34 -1.60
CA GLU A 106 11.93 9.12 -0.85
C GLU A 106 10.79 8.63 0.04
N THR A 107 10.12 9.52 0.73
CA THR A 107 9.20 9.17 1.83
C THR A 107 7.87 9.92 1.78
N GLY A 108 7.89 11.23 1.53
CA GLY A 108 6.74 12.11 1.68
C GLY A 108 5.54 11.71 0.81
N TYR A 109 5.78 11.31 -0.43
CA TYR A 109 4.73 10.90 -1.37
C TYR A 109 3.94 9.65 -0.92
N ARG A 110 4.47 8.88 0.01
CA ARG A 110 3.81 7.68 0.58
C ARG A 110 2.99 7.99 1.82
N LYS A 111 3.10 9.19 2.36
CA LYS A 111 2.31 9.56 3.55
C LYS A 111 0.83 9.58 3.20
N THR A 112 0.04 8.99 4.08
CA THR A 112 -1.42 8.95 3.96
C THR A 112 -2.02 10.04 4.84
N ILE A 113 -3.13 10.63 4.38
CA ILE A 113 -3.91 11.57 5.16
C ILE A 113 -4.78 10.78 6.13
N ALA A 114 -4.77 11.17 7.40
CA ALA A 114 -5.73 10.63 8.36
C ALA A 114 -7.13 11.11 7.97
N THR A 115 -7.96 10.20 7.51
CA THR A 115 -9.36 10.52 7.22
C THR A 115 -10.12 10.58 8.54
N PRO A 116 -10.85 11.66 8.86
CA PRO A 116 -11.65 11.74 10.05
C PRO A 116 -12.67 10.58 10.13
N ASP A 117 -12.91 10.09 11.34
CA ASP A 117 -13.94 9.09 11.57
C ASP A 117 -15.33 9.69 11.30
N GLY A 118 -16.20 8.89 10.64
CA GLY A 118 -17.58 9.30 10.35
C GLY A 118 -17.83 9.85 8.94
N GLN A 119 -16.84 9.90 8.05
CA GLN A 119 -17.08 10.20 6.65
C GLN A 119 -17.80 9.03 5.95
N ASN A 120 -18.73 9.35 5.05
CA ASN A 120 -19.38 8.36 4.17
C ASN A 120 -18.40 7.94 3.07
N ALA A 121 -17.47 7.06 3.42
CA ALA A 121 -16.40 6.62 2.54
C ALA A 121 -16.08 5.13 2.77
N ILE A 122 -15.69 4.45 1.70
CA ILE A 122 -15.18 3.08 1.76
C ILE A 122 -13.74 3.13 2.28
N ARG A 123 -13.48 2.41 3.39
CA ARG A 123 -12.14 2.29 3.96
C ARG A 123 -11.42 1.08 3.41
N ILE A 124 -10.27 1.28 2.78
CA ILE A 124 -9.40 0.21 2.31
C ILE A 124 -8.28 0.01 3.32
N LEU A 125 -8.21 -1.19 3.91
CA LEU A 125 -7.27 -1.52 4.96
C LEU A 125 -6.61 -2.88 4.67
N THR A 126 -5.40 -3.07 5.17
CA THR A 126 -4.85 -4.43 5.28
C THR A 126 -5.48 -5.16 6.47
N VAL A 127 -5.53 -6.50 6.42
CA VAL A 127 -6.05 -7.31 7.52
C VAL A 127 -5.35 -6.97 8.85
N HIS A 128 -4.02 -6.78 8.83
CA HIS A 128 -3.27 -6.42 10.02
C HIS A 128 -3.69 -5.06 10.61
N LYS A 129 -3.95 -4.06 9.76
CA LYS A 129 -4.42 -2.74 10.22
C LYS A 129 -5.85 -2.75 10.71
N SER A 130 -6.65 -3.74 10.34
CA SER A 130 -8.03 -3.88 10.80
C SER A 130 -8.15 -4.56 12.17
N LYS A 131 -7.06 -5.10 12.72
CA LYS A 131 -7.05 -5.77 14.03
C LYS A 131 -7.55 -4.83 15.13
N GLY A 132 -8.55 -5.27 15.88
CA GLY A 132 -9.18 -4.47 16.95
C GLY A 132 -10.28 -3.51 16.48
N LEU A 133 -10.43 -3.31 15.16
CA LEU A 133 -11.52 -2.50 14.61
C LEU A 133 -12.73 -3.38 14.28
N GLY A 134 -13.92 -2.78 14.20
CA GLY A 134 -15.14 -3.44 13.75
C GLY A 134 -15.91 -2.55 12.77
N PHE A 135 -16.44 -3.15 11.69
CA PHE A 135 -17.16 -2.46 10.64
C PHE A 135 -18.54 -3.09 10.45
N LYS A 136 -19.53 -2.32 10.02
CA LYS A 136 -20.86 -2.89 9.72
C LYS A 136 -20.75 -3.93 8.61
N VAL A 137 -20.21 -3.53 7.48
CA VAL A 137 -20.01 -4.38 6.30
C VAL A 137 -18.51 -4.50 6.02
N VAL A 138 -18.04 -5.71 5.74
CA VAL A 138 -16.67 -5.99 5.32
C VAL A 138 -16.70 -6.72 3.98
N ILE A 139 -15.93 -6.20 3.03
CA ILE A 139 -15.76 -6.82 1.71
C ILE A 139 -14.31 -7.28 1.60
N ILE A 140 -14.11 -8.57 1.33
CA ILE A 140 -12.80 -9.16 1.03
C ILE A 140 -12.77 -9.48 -0.48
N PRO A 141 -12.22 -8.58 -1.31
CA PRO A 141 -12.31 -8.73 -2.76
C PRO A 141 -11.37 -9.80 -3.33
N PHE A 142 -10.38 -10.26 -2.55
CA PHE A 142 -9.37 -11.24 -2.96
C PHE A 142 -9.14 -12.24 -1.84
N GLY A 143 -10.12 -13.15 -1.63
CA GLY A 143 -10.04 -14.21 -0.62
C GLY A 143 -9.16 -15.37 -1.08
N ASP A 144 -7.99 -15.09 -1.64
CA ASP A 144 -7.03 -16.10 -2.10
C ASP A 144 -5.59 -15.66 -1.82
N TRP A 145 -4.92 -16.42 -0.94
CA TRP A 145 -3.48 -16.34 -0.72
C TRP A 145 -2.94 -17.69 -0.25
N GLU A 146 -1.67 -17.92 -0.51
CA GLU A 146 -0.99 -19.17 -0.17
C GLU A 146 -0.96 -19.40 1.34
N ILE A 147 -1.23 -20.63 1.78
CA ILE A 147 -1.18 -21.01 3.21
C ILE A 147 0.27 -21.25 3.64
N ASP A 148 1.13 -21.73 2.74
CA ASP A 148 2.56 -21.97 2.97
C ASP A 148 3.41 -20.90 2.30
N HIS A 149 4.70 -20.88 2.57
CA HIS A 149 5.64 -19.94 1.96
C HIS A 149 5.73 -20.13 0.43
N LYS A 150 5.72 -19.00 -0.30
CA LYS A 150 5.83 -19.03 -1.77
C LYS A 150 7.24 -19.44 -2.21
N PRO A 151 7.39 -20.38 -3.14
CA PRO A 151 8.70 -20.75 -3.69
C PRO A 151 9.47 -19.58 -4.32
N THR A 152 8.73 -18.57 -4.81
CA THR A 152 9.28 -17.35 -5.43
C THR A 152 9.88 -16.36 -4.43
N LYS A 153 9.54 -16.49 -3.14
CA LYS A 153 10.10 -15.68 -2.06
C LYS A 153 10.82 -16.61 -1.09
N PRO A 154 12.11 -16.84 -1.27
CA PRO A 154 12.85 -17.78 -0.44
C PRO A 154 12.88 -17.29 1.01
N VAL A 155 12.40 -18.12 1.91
CA VAL A 155 12.53 -17.93 3.36
C VAL A 155 13.78 -18.68 3.80
N ILE A 156 14.58 -18.06 4.68
CA ILE A 156 15.76 -18.66 5.28
C ILE A 156 15.42 -19.00 6.73
N LEU A 157 15.54 -20.28 7.07
CA LEU A 157 15.44 -20.78 8.44
C LEU A 157 16.81 -20.78 9.08
N TRP A 158 16.88 -20.36 10.33
CA TRP A 158 18.06 -20.54 11.17
C TRP A 158 17.89 -21.80 11.98
N CYS A 159 18.54 -22.88 11.52
CA CYS A 159 18.42 -24.20 12.12
C CYS A 159 19.62 -24.53 13.00
N HIS A 160 19.39 -25.26 14.10
CA HIS A 160 20.43 -25.82 14.94
C HIS A 160 20.59 -27.31 14.59
N PRO A 161 21.70 -27.72 13.93
CA PRO A 161 21.87 -29.13 13.57
C PRO A 161 22.28 -29.95 14.82
N GLU A 162 21.49 -30.98 15.11
CA GLU A 162 21.75 -31.88 16.23
C GLU A 162 22.57 -33.13 15.84
N LYS A 163 22.77 -33.37 14.51
CA LYS A 163 23.42 -34.58 13.99
C LYS A 163 24.84 -34.32 13.49
N LYS A 164 25.75 -35.26 13.79
CA LYS A 164 27.11 -35.28 13.25
C LYS A 164 27.08 -35.35 11.71
N PRO A 165 28.03 -34.71 11.02
CA PRO A 165 29.16 -33.92 11.56
C PRO A 165 28.83 -32.44 11.83
N PHE A 166 27.57 -32.02 11.69
CA PHE A 166 27.14 -30.61 11.74
C PHE A 166 26.78 -30.12 13.13
N ASP A 167 26.77 -31.00 14.14
CA ASP A 167 26.44 -30.73 15.55
C ASP A 167 27.33 -29.68 16.25
N ARG A 168 28.49 -29.36 15.63
CA ARG A 168 29.38 -28.29 16.11
C ARG A 168 28.98 -26.89 15.65
N LEU A 169 28.06 -26.80 14.71
CA LEU A 169 27.56 -25.52 14.20
C LEU A 169 26.38 -25.05 15.07
N HIS A 170 26.48 -23.86 15.64
CA HIS A 170 25.41 -23.35 16.50
C HIS A 170 24.15 -22.99 15.71
N LEU A 171 24.28 -22.32 14.58
CA LEU A 171 23.17 -21.96 13.70
C LEU A 171 23.62 -22.02 12.24
N VAL A 172 22.76 -22.61 11.39
CA VAL A 172 22.99 -22.73 9.96
C VAL A 172 21.81 -22.11 9.22
N PRO A 173 22.04 -21.18 8.27
CA PRO A 173 21.00 -20.66 7.42
C PRO A 173 20.64 -21.71 6.36
N VAL A 174 19.37 -22.14 6.35
CA VAL A 174 18.87 -23.16 5.44
C VAL A 174 17.68 -22.59 4.66
N ARG A 175 17.69 -22.74 3.34
CA ARG A 175 16.58 -22.29 2.51
C ARG A 175 15.37 -23.18 2.74
N TYR A 176 14.22 -22.59 3.12
CA TYR A 176 12.98 -23.31 3.25
C TYR A 176 12.52 -23.92 1.93
N GLY A 177 12.09 -25.16 1.98
CA GLY A 177 11.57 -25.90 0.81
C GLY A 177 11.28 -27.35 1.16
N GLN A 178 10.44 -27.99 0.34
CA GLN A 178 9.96 -29.36 0.58
C GLN A 178 11.09 -30.39 0.73
N ILE A 179 12.22 -30.17 0.10
CA ILE A 179 13.39 -31.07 0.19
C ILE A 179 13.89 -31.25 1.63
N LEU A 180 13.68 -30.25 2.49
CA LEU A 180 14.09 -30.32 3.89
C LEU A 180 13.35 -31.41 4.67
N SER A 181 12.16 -31.81 4.25
CA SER A 181 11.38 -32.87 4.88
C SER A 181 12.07 -34.25 4.91
N SER A 182 13.05 -34.47 4.01
CA SER A 182 13.83 -35.69 3.93
C SER A 182 15.29 -35.53 4.43
N THR A 183 15.60 -34.42 5.11
CA THR A 183 16.95 -34.11 5.62
C THR A 183 16.98 -34.11 7.15
N ILE A 184 18.16 -33.84 7.71
CA ILE A 184 18.34 -33.65 9.15
C ILE A 184 17.54 -32.44 9.70
N PHE A 185 17.09 -31.53 8.84
CA PHE A 185 16.28 -30.35 9.18
C PHE A 185 14.78 -30.57 9.01
N ALA A 186 14.32 -31.83 8.89
CA ALA A 186 12.89 -32.15 8.75
C ALA A 186 12.03 -31.57 9.88
N LYS A 187 12.52 -31.63 11.12
CA LYS A 187 11.85 -31.09 12.30
C LYS A 187 11.61 -29.57 12.16
N ASP A 188 12.65 -28.82 11.74
CA ASP A 188 12.58 -27.38 11.56
C ASP A 188 11.61 -27.03 10.40
N TYR A 189 11.67 -27.81 9.30
CA TYR A 189 10.76 -27.65 8.16
C TYR A 189 9.29 -27.79 8.58
N PHE A 190 8.95 -28.89 9.27
CA PHE A 190 7.56 -29.13 9.67
C PHE A 190 7.09 -28.13 10.73
N LYS A 191 7.97 -27.68 11.63
CA LYS A 191 7.67 -26.65 12.60
C LYS A 191 7.34 -25.32 11.92
N GLU A 192 8.19 -24.86 10.99
CA GLU A 192 7.97 -23.64 10.24
C GLU A 192 6.68 -23.72 9.41
N ARG A 193 6.46 -24.84 8.73
CA ARG A 193 5.23 -25.05 7.98
C ARG A 193 3.99 -24.96 8.85
N LEU A 194 4.02 -25.55 10.05
CA LEU A 194 2.92 -25.44 11.01
C LEU A 194 2.68 -23.99 11.44
N HIS A 195 3.75 -23.25 11.72
CA HIS A 195 3.65 -21.81 12.05
C HIS A 195 3.03 -21.03 10.90
N ALA A 196 3.48 -21.24 9.67
CA ALA A 196 2.92 -20.57 8.49
C ALA A 196 1.40 -20.84 8.34
N PHE A 197 0.96 -22.09 8.58
CA PHE A 197 -0.46 -22.44 8.57
C PHE A 197 -1.24 -21.71 9.68
N ILE A 198 -0.73 -21.72 10.91
CA ILE A 198 -1.37 -21.04 12.05
C ILE A 198 -1.48 -19.54 11.80
N ASP A 199 -0.43 -18.90 11.29
CA ASP A 199 -0.41 -17.47 11.02
C ASP A 199 -1.43 -17.09 9.92
N ASN A 200 -1.56 -17.91 8.88
CA ASN A 200 -2.55 -17.71 7.84
C ASN A 200 -3.99 -17.94 8.33
N LEU A 201 -4.23 -18.94 9.18
CA LEU A 201 -5.52 -19.13 9.84
C LEU A 201 -5.88 -17.96 10.77
N ASN A 202 -4.92 -17.47 11.54
CA ASN A 202 -5.11 -16.29 12.39
C ASN A 202 -5.43 -15.05 11.55
N THR A 203 -4.78 -14.89 10.39
CA THR A 203 -5.06 -13.80 9.46
C THR A 203 -6.48 -13.89 8.91
N LEU A 204 -6.92 -15.10 8.52
CA LEU A 204 -8.29 -15.36 8.08
C LEU A 204 -9.29 -15.06 9.19
N TYR A 205 -9.05 -15.56 10.41
CA TYR A 205 -9.87 -15.29 11.58
C TYR A 205 -10.02 -13.78 11.84
N VAL A 206 -8.90 -13.04 11.81
CA VAL A 206 -8.94 -11.59 11.99
C VAL A 206 -9.79 -10.95 10.89
N ALA A 207 -9.61 -11.33 9.61
CA ALA A 207 -10.36 -10.77 8.50
C ALA A 207 -11.88 -11.00 8.65
N PHE A 208 -12.29 -12.22 9.01
CA PHE A 208 -13.69 -12.62 9.08
C PHE A 208 -14.42 -12.08 10.32
N THR A 209 -13.69 -11.84 11.39
CA THR A 209 -14.29 -11.31 12.64
C THR A 209 -14.36 -9.78 12.69
N ARG A 210 -14.09 -9.08 11.59
CA ARG A 210 -14.20 -7.60 11.52
C ARG A 210 -15.61 -7.12 11.22
N SER A 211 -16.41 -7.91 10.53
CA SER A 211 -17.81 -7.60 10.22
C SER A 211 -18.70 -7.71 11.45
N LYS A 212 -19.62 -6.78 11.60
CA LYS A 212 -20.66 -6.77 12.65
C LYS A 212 -22.01 -7.21 12.09
N GLU A 213 -22.30 -6.89 10.85
CA GLU A 213 -23.59 -7.12 10.19
C GLU A 213 -23.42 -8.04 8.97
N GLU A 214 -22.49 -7.75 8.07
CA GLU A 214 -22.36 -8.45 6.80
C GLU A 214 -20.89 -8.66 6.39
N LEU A 215 -20.58 -9.86 5.89
CA LEU A 215 -19.27 -10.24 5.34
C LEU A 215 -19.44 -10.75 3.92
N ILE A 216 -18.83 -10.07 2.97
CA ILE A 216 -18.82 -10.44 1.55
C ILE A 216 -17.39 -10.86 1.17
N VAL A 217 -17.23 -12.10 0.69
CA VAL A 217 -15.93 -12.64 0.30
C VAL A 217 -15.96 -13.08 -1.15
N PHE A 218 -15.04 -12.53 -1.95
CA PHE A 218 -14.79 -12.99 -3.31
C PHE A 218 -13.58 -13.92 -3.31
N SER A 219 -13.81 -15.19 -3.62
CA SER A 219 -12.78 -16.22 -3.67
C SER A 219 -12.83 -16.97 -5.00
N PRO A 220 -11.69 -17.22 -5.66
CA PRO A 220 -11.67 -18.00 -6.88
C PRO A 220 -12.04 -19.45 -6.60
N ARG A 221 -12.57 -20.15 -7.60
CA ARG A 221 -12.83 -21.59 -7.49
C ARG A 221 -11.52 -22.36 -7.32
N PRO A 222 -11.54 -23.48 -6.56
CA PRO A 222 -10.37 -24.33 -6.39
C PRO A 222 -9.86 -24.86 -7.72
N ARG A 223 -8.52 -24.93 -7.86
CA ARG A 223 -7.90 -25.42 -9.09
C ARG A 223 -8.03 -26.92 -9.29
N LYS A 224 -8.17 -27.68 -8.19
CA LYS A 224 -8.23 -29.15 -8.22
C LYS A 224 -9.41 -29.60 -7.37
N ILE A 225 -10.37 -30.19 -8.05
CA ILE A 225 -11.59 -30.76 -7.49
C ILE A 225 -11.59 -32.23 -7.87
N ASN A 226 -11.91 -33.12 -6.91
CA ASN A 226 -12.04 -34.54 -7.17
C ASN A 226 -13.39 -34.87 -7.86
N LYS A 227 -13.59 -36.15 -8.22
CA LYS A 227 -14.84 -36.60 -8.87
C LYS A 227 -16.11 -36.42 -8.02
N GLU A 228 -15.94 -36.22 -6.72
CA GLU A 228 -17.04 -36.02 -5.75
C GLU A 228 -17.32 -34.53 -5.52
N GLY A 229 -16.70 -33.61 -6.28
CA GLY A 229 -16.89 -32.17 -6.12
C GLY A 229 -16.09 -31.55 -4.97
N LYS A 230 -15.25 -32.31 -4.25
CA LYS A 230 -14.47 -31.82 -3.10
C LYS A 230 -13.09 -31.34 -3.49
N VAL A 231 -12.57 -30.37 -2.74
CA VAL A 231 -11.20 -29.87 -2.92
C VAL A 231 -10.21 -31.00 -2.65
N GLU A 232 -9.39 -31.36 -3.65
CA GLU A 232 -8.44 -32.47 -3.56
C GLU A 232 -7.25 -32.15 -2.64
N LYS A 233 -6.78 -30.89 -2.68
CA LYS A 233 -5.62 -30.45 -1.91
C LYS A 233 -5.77 -28.98 -1.51
N ILE A 234 -5.63 -28.71 -0.24
CA ILE A 234 -5.66 -27.35 0.31
C ILE A 234 -4.24 -26.75 0.21
N THR A 235 -4.07 -25.74 -0.64
CA THR A 235 -2.80 -25.02 -0.85
C THR A 235 -2.93 -23.52 -0.65
N SER A 236 -4.15 -23.01 -0.72
CA SER A 236 -4.47 -21.60 -0.54
C SER A 236 -5.66 -21.43 0.40
N ILE A 237 -5.89 -20.18 0.81
CA ILE A 237 -7.09 -19.85 1.60
C ILE A 237 -8.36 -20.04 0.77
N ALA A 238 -8.31 -19.80 -0.55
CA ALA A 238 -9.46 -20.11 -1.41
C ALA A 238 -9.83 -21.60 -1.34
N ASP A 239 -8.86 -22.50 -1.43
CA ASP A 239 -9.10 -23.94 -1.30
C ASP A 239 -9.73 -24.28 0.08
N LEU A 240 -9.24 -23.62 1.14
CA LEU A 240 -9.74 -23.83 2.51
C LEU A 240 -11.18 -23.34 2.66
N LEU A 241 -11.52 -22.17 2.13
CA LEU A 241 -12.86 -21.60 2.16
C LEU A 241 -13.85 -22.52 1.44
N TRP A 242 -13.50 -22.96 0.24
CA TRP A 242 -14.34 -23.87 -0.54
C TRP A 242 -14.49 -25.24 0.13
N ALA A 243 -13.43 -25.77 0.77
CA ALA A 243 -13.51 -27.02 1.52
C ALA A 243 -14.38 -26.92 2.78
N GLY A 244 -14.47 -25.73 3.37
CA GLY A 244 -15.29 -25.47 4.57
C GLY A 244 -16.75 -25.20 4.30
N VAL A 245 -17.11 -24.96 3.03
CA VAL A 245 -18.50 -24.74 2.62
C VAL A 245 -19.00 -26.01 1.95
N GLU A 246 -19.98 -26.66 2.56
CA GLU A 246 -20.72 -27.79 1.94
C GLU A 246 -21.64 -27.21 0.85
N THR A 247 -21.12 -27.05 -0.36
CA THR A 247 -21.88 -26.58 -1.51
C THR A 247 -21.78 -27.53 -2.68
N ASP A 248 -22.86 -27.69 -3.41
CA ASP A 248 -22.80 -28.12 -4.79
C ASP A 248 -22.07 -27.01 -5.57
N ILE A 249 -20.92 -27.36 -6.13
CA ILE A 249 -20.01 -26.40 -6.80
C ILE A 249 -20.65 -25.79 -8.07
N GLU A 250 -21.85 -26.25 -8.44
CA GLU A 250 -22.67 -25.70 -9.52
C GLU A 250 -23.30 -24.34 -9.16
N ASP A 251 -23.45 -24.02 -7.89
CA ASP A 251 -23.99 -22.72 -7.44
C ASP A 251 -22.85 -21.69 -7.24
N ASP A 252 -22.86 -20.62 -8.02
CA ASP A 252 -21.82 -19.57 -7.97
C ASP A 252 -21.98 -18.63 -6.77
N THR A 253 -23.11 -18.69 -6.09
CA THR A 253 -23.42 -17.88 -4.91
C THR A 253 -24.08 -18.73 -3.85
N PHE A 254 -23.68 -18.61 -2.61
CA PHE A 254 -24.43 -19.10 -1.46
C PHE A 254 -24.46 -18.05 -0.37
N GLU A 255 -25.62 -17.92 0.25
CA GLU A 255 -25.86 -17.04 1.40
C GLU A 255 -25.91 -17.89 2.67
N ARG A 256 -25.17 -17.46 3.70
CA ARG A 256 -25.30 -17.96 5.08
C ARG A 256 -25.34 -16.83 6.06
#